data_45d770772971d8cdaeaf5ec50667fcea
#
_entry.id   45d770772971d8cdaeaf5ec50667fcea
#
_cell.length_a   1.000
_cell.length_b   1.000
_cell.length_c   1.000
_cell.angle_alpha   90.00
_cell.angle_beta   90.00
_cell.angle_gamma   90.00
#
_symmetry.space_group_name_H-M   'P 1'
#
loop_
_entity.id
_entity.type
_entity.pdbx_description
1 polymer ?
#
loop_
_entity_poly.entity_id
_entity_poly.type
_entity_poly.pdbx_seq_one_letter_code
_entity_poly.pdbx_strand_id
1 'polypeptide(L)'
;MRKLWSVVLTPVFYVLLTALLGAAFVTPAEAKSRQKSSSGRKSGKAKVAKSKVRSARSQVAKKKQSGQSRKAIARSKSASRGRSRSAASDREAQALLRKRGKLSKSERQKLVSYRSSRRRRAQAIYLARLRALRARDEALRNIAANYIQKDNSTGEDLEIRQAAVGALEGRSGTVVVMDPSSGRVYTIVNQQMALGSPVKPCSTVKMIVGMAALHEAVFDPNQDVQISSRASMNLTEALARSNNPFFQVLGRSLGYERVLAYAQDFGFGAPTGVNYPGESSGYLPEEGDQETGHMSSHGDGFGVTAIQLAAFTSAIANGGSLYVPHAPRTPGEHTNFEPILKRRIVMTPEDRLRMLSGMIGAVNFGTAKLAYNPFGQVAGKTGTCTGSRDKLGLFTSFSSVDNPKLVVTVITTGSTEAGRRAAEIAGRIYSAISPRFFNNRGVAPATASVEINRQ
;
A
#
# COMPACT_ATOMS: atom_id res chain seq x y z
N MET A 1 -32.82 59.65 -18.51
CA MET A 1 -32.02 60.90 -18.35
C MET A 1 -30.68 60.51 -17.75
N ARG A 2 -29.66 60.65 -18.56
CA ARG A 2 -28.37 61.33 -18.32
C ARG A 2 -27.58 60.77 -17.13
N LYS A 3 -26.37 60.37 -17.19
CA LYS A 3 -25.15 60.48 -18.03
C LYS A 3 -24.05 59.93 -17.09
N LEU A 4 -23.25 58.95 -17.48
CA LEU A 4 -21.96 59.07 -18.14
C LEU A 4 -20.83 59.70 -17.29
N TRP A 5 -19.74 59.04 -17.32
CA TRP A 5 -18.31 59.43 -17.40
C TRP A 5 -17.50 58.67 -16.33
N SER A 6 -16.68 57.79 -16.68
CA SER A 6 -15.47 57.66 -17.52
C SER A 6 -14.21 57.84 -16.68
N VAL A 7 -13.36 56.89 -16.81
CA VAL A 7 -12.11 56.81 -17.56
C VAL A 7 -10.86 56.90 -16.70
N VAL A 8 -10.09 55.75 -16.73
CA VAL A 8 -8.67 55.62 -17.11
C VAL A 8 -7.60 56.27 -16.21
N LEU A 9 -6.65 55.47 -15.73
CA LEU A 9 -5.23 55.57 -16.10
C LEU A 9 -4.34 54.74 -15.17
N THR A 10 -3.69 53.75 -15.72
CA THR A 10 -2.34 53.32 -15.32
C THR A 10 -1.33 54.44 -15.61
N PRO A 11 -0.13 54.52 -15.02
CA PRO A 11 0.96 53.72 -15.51
C PRO A 11 2.05 53.31 -14.46
N VAL A 12 2.70 52.19 -14.70
CA VAL A 12 4.13 51.92 -14.90
C VAL A 12 5.13 52.96 -14.40
N PHE A 13 6.03 52.61 -13.50
CA PHE A 13 7.46 53.01 -13.47
C PHE A 13 8.24 51.96 -12.67
N TYR A 14 9.00 51.25 -13.30
CA TYR A 14 10.40 50.96 -13.61
C TYR A 14 11.41 51.85 -12.84
N VAL A 15 12.50 51.18 -12.52
CA VAL A 15 13.92 51.54 -12.45
C VAL A 15 14.59 51.11 -11.14
N LEU A 16 15.33 50.03 -11.21
CA LEU A 16 16.78 49.90 -11.12
C LEU A 16 17.51 50.74 -10.04
N LEU A 17 18.12 50.07 -9.09
CA LEU A 17 19.49 50.43 -8.73
C LEU A 17 20.30 49.18 -8.32
N THR A 18 21.36 49.04 -9.00
CA THR A 18 22.48 48.09 -8.95
C THR A 18 23.51 48.45 -7.87
N ALA A 19 24.25 47.43 -7.52
CA ALA A 19 25.69 47.42 -7.21
C ALA A 19 26.03 47.27 -5.73
N LEU A 20 26.78 46.26 -5.42
CA LEU A 20 28.17 45.92 -5.50
C LEU A 20 28.67 45.28 -4.19
N LEU A 21 29.52 44.27 -4.38
CA LEU A 21 30.59 43.71 -3.57
C LEU A 21 30.16 42.58 -2.62
N GLY A 22 30.78 41.41 -2.67
CA GLY A 22 31.91 40.86 -3.39
C GLY A 22 32.19 39.43 -2.92
N ALA A 23 32.56 38.70 -3.86
CA ALA A 23 33.39 37.50 -3.91
C ALA A 23 33.69 36.66 -2.66
N ALA A 24 33.40 35.35 -2.75
CA ALA A 24 34.48 34.36 -2.87
C ALA A 24 33.92 32.98 -3.21
N PHE A 25 34.28 32.56 -4.41
CA PHE A 25 34.20 31.18 -4.90
C PHE A 25 35.30 30.34 -4.24
N VAL A 26 34.99 29.12 -3.83
CA VAL A 26 35.95 28.01 -3.87
C VAL A 26 35.22 26.75 -4.29
N THR A 27 35.53 26.26 -5.47
CA THR A 27 35.17 24.93 -6.00
C THR A 27 36.25 23.91 -5.60
N PRO A 28 35.92 22.61 -5.57
CA PRO A 28 36.88 21.55 -5.23
C PRO A 28 37.58 21.04 -6.48
N ALA A 29 38.86 20.76 -6.36
CA ALA A 29 39.65 20.03 -7.34
C ALA A 29 40.23 18.76 -6.73
N GLU A 30 40.19 17.72 -7.54
CA GLU A 30 40.86 16.43 -7.37
C GLU A 30 42.37 16.57 -7.22
N ALA A 31 43.01 15.67 -6.47
CA ALA A 31 44.36 15.23 -6.77
C ALA A 31 44.65 13.83 -6.24
N LYS A 32 45.00 12.95 -7.18
CA LYS A 32 45.73 11.70 -7.02
C LYS A 32 47.18 11.97 -6.68
N SER A 33 47.78 11.05 -5.98
CA SER A 33 49.05 10.37 -6.23
C SER A 33 49.95 10.24 -5.00
N ARG A 34 50.33 9.01 -4.71
CA ARG A 34 51.67 8.38 -4.73
C ARG A 34 52.80 9.12 -4.03
N GLN A 35 53.41 8.52 -3.02
CA GLN A 35 54.75 7.89 -2.98
C GLN A 35 55.28 7.77 -1.54
N LYS A 36 55.58 6.58 -1.12
CA LYS A 36 56.86 5.89 -0.86
C LYS A 36 57.89 6.58 0.09
N SER A 37 58.36 5.68 0.96
CA SER A 37 59.70 5.58 1.61
C SER A 37 59.89 6.48 2.84
N SER A 38 60.50 6.06 3.90
CA SER A 38 61.49 5.08 4.30
C SER A 38 61.90 5.35 5.75
N SER A 39 62.29 4.26 6.41
CA SER A 39 63.34 4.21 7.44
C SER A 39 63.15 4.80 8.83
N GLY A 40 63.40 3.92 9.82
CA GLY A 40 64.04 4.31 11.04
C GLY A 40 63.64 3.52 12.31
N ARG A 41 64.14 2.35 12.47
CA ARG A 41 64.82 1.64 13.57
C ARG A 41 64.66 2.11 15.03
N LYS A 42 64.43 1.09 15.84
CA LYS A 42 64.84 0.79 17.25
C LYS A 42 63.70 0.92 18.25
N SER A 43 63.40 -0.01 19.05
CA SER A 43 63.90 -1.10 19.90
C SER A 43 62.85 -1.24 21.00
N GLY A 44 62.48 -2.30 21.51
CA GLY A 44 62.95 -3.48 22.04
C GLY A 44 61.97 -4.07 23.03
N LYS A 45 61.98 -5.37 23.06
CA LYS A 45 61.59 -6.26 24.14
C LYS A 45 60.31 -6.01 24.98
N ALA A 46 59.25 -6.73 24.64
CA ALA A 46 58.38 -7.46 25.57
C ALA A 46 57.21 -8.14 24.81
N LYS A 47 57.39 -9.33 24.26
CA LYS A 47 56.29 -10.16 23.69
C LYS A 47 56.70 -11.62 23.60
N VAL A 48 56.50 -12.38 24.66
CA VAL A 48 56.55 -13.87 24.55
C VAL A 48 55.35 -14.59 25.14
N ALA A 49 54.35 -13.96 25.71
CA ALA A 49 53.25 -14.69 26.37
C ALA A 49 51.87 -14.65 25.67
N LYS A 50 51.71 -14.01 24.50
CA LYS A 50 50.40 -13.93 23.79
C LYS A 50 50.26 -14.69 22.46
N SER A 51 51.29 -15.38 21.98
CA SER A 51 51.27 -16.01 20.64
C SER A 51 50.65 -17.43 20.61
N LYS A 52 50.68 -18.17 21.71
CA LYS A 52 50.15 -19.56 21.73
C LYS A 52 48.63 -19.69 21.79
N VAL A 53 47.87 -18.71 22.26
CA VAL A 53 46.42 -18.76 22.36
C VAL A 53 45.75 -18.32 21.02
N ARG A 54 46.44 -17.50 20.20
CA ARG A 54 45.93 -17.04 18.91
C ARG A 54 46.06 -18.09 17.78
N SER A 55 47.09 -18.97 17.85
CA SER A 55 47.29 -20.02 16.83
C SER A 55 46.24 -21.15 16.96
N ALA A 56 45.83 -21.51 18.18
CA ALA A 56 44.82 -22.53 18.40
C ALA A 56 43.43 -22.08 17.94
N ARG A 57 43.07 -20.78 18.12
CA ARG A 57 41.78 -20.23 17.64
C ARG A 57 41.71 -20.10 16.10
N SER A 58 42.83 -19.78 15.44
CA SER A 58 42.88 -19.69 13.98
C SER A 58 42.81 -21.06 13.28
N GLN A 59 43.35 -22.11 13.90
CA GLN A 59 43.27 -23.48 13.36
C GLN A 59 41.86 -24.09 13.53
N VAL A 60 41.15 -23.81 14.62
CA VAL A 60 39.78 -24.25 14.82
C VAL A 60 38.81 -23.50 13.86
N ALA A 61 39.04 -22.22 13.60
CA ALA A 61 38.26 -21.46 12.64
C ALA A 61 38.50 -21.95 11.19
N LYS A 62 39.74 -22.23 10.79
CA LYS A 62 40.08 -22.82 9.48
C LYS A 62 39.51 -24.22 9.31
N LYS A 63 39.50 -25.06 10.36
CA LYS A 63 38.93 -26.42 10.30
C LYS A 63 37.39 -26.40 10.20
N LYS A 64 36.69 -25.41 10.81
CA LYS A 64 35.25 -25.21 10.64
C LYS A 64 34.88 -24.66 9.25
N GLN A 65 35.67 -23.75 8.67
CA GLN A 65 35.45 -23.25 7.32
C GLN A 65 35.73 -24.30 6.24
N SER A 66 36.77 -25.15 6.40
CA SER A 66 37.06 -26.25 5.46
C SER A 66 35.98 -27.35 5.53
N GLY A 67 35.38 -27.60 6.69
CA GLY A 67 34.27 -28.55 6.84
C GLY A 67 32.96 -28.07 6.20
N GLN A 68 32.68 -26.76 6.26
CA GLN A 68 31.50 -26.17 5.62
C GLN A 68 31.63 -26.07 4.09
N SER A 69 32.81 -25.75 3.56
CA SER A 69 33.06 -25.76 2.11
C SER A 69 33.01 -27.18 1.51
N ARG A 70 33.56 -28.19 2.18
CA ARG A 70 33.45 -29.60 1.74
C ARG A 70 32.01 -30.11 1.74
N LYS A 71 31.17 -29.74 2.74
CA LYS A 71 29.73 -30.08 2.76
C LYS A 71 28.96 -29.35 1.66
N ALA A 72 29.30 -28.09 1.35
CA ALA A 72 28.69 -27.31 0.28
C ALA A 72 29.04 -27.91 -1.10
N ILE A 73 30.31 -28.29 -1.35
CA ILE A 73 30.76 -28.92 -2.58
C ILE A 73 30.14 -30.32 -2.75
N ALA A 74 30.01 -31.09 -1.67
CA ALA A 74 29.36 -32.40 -1.71
C ALA A 74 27.85 -32.27 -2.02
N ARG A 75 27.17 -31.27 -1.46
CA ARG A 75 25.77 -30.97 -1.77
C ARG A 75 25.58 -30.48 -3.21
N SER A 76 26.50 -29.67 -3.75
CA SER A 76 26.41 -29.20 -5.14
C SER A 76 26.63 -30.35 -6.14
N LYS A 77 27.60 -31.27 -5.86
CA LYS A 77 27.83 -32.48 -6.69
C LYS A 77 26.68 -33.49 -6.63
N SER A 78 26.02 -33.66 -5.47
CA SER A 78 24.84 -34.52 -5.37
C SER A 78 23.60 -33.90 -6.06
N ALA A 79 23.44 -32.57 -6.01
CA ALA A 79 22.38 -31.86 -6.72
C ALA A 79 22.55 -31.88 -8.24
N SER A 80 23.79 -31.78 -8.75
CA SER A 80 24.07 -31.89 -10.19
C SER A 80 23.83 -33.30 -10.73
N ARG A 81 24.25 -34.34 -10.01
CA ARG A 81 23.96 -35.74 -10.35
C ARG A 81 22.48 -36.08 -10.31
N GLY A 82 21.72 -35.47 -9.37
CA GLY A 82 20.27 -35.61 -9.29
C GLY A 82 19.54 -34.96 -10.49
N ARG A 83 20.03 -33.79 -10.97
CA ARG A 83 19.50 -33.13 -12.16
C ARG A 83 19.74 -33.88 -13.45
N SER A 84 20.94 -34.45 -13.64
CA SER A 84 21.27 -35.23 -14.84
C SER A 84 20.46 -36.54 -14.94
N ARG A 85 20.29 -37.25 -13.81
CA ARG A 85 19.44 -38.45 -13.76
C ARG A 85 17.96 -38.16 -14.02
N SER A 86 17.45 -37.00 -13.56
CA SER A 86 16.07 -36.63 -13.83
C SER A 86 15.84 -36.24 -15.29
N ALA A 87 16.80 -35.56 -15.92
CA ALA A 87 16.70 -35.19 -17.33
C ALA A 87 16.73 -36.44 -18.26
N ALA A 88 17.53 -37.48 -17.93
CA ALA A 88 17.56 -38.74 -18.66
C ALA A 88 16.23 -39.49 -18.53
N SER A 89 15.69 -39.60 -17.32
CA SER A 89 14.38 -40.24 -17.08
C SER A 89 13.22 -39.46 -17.75
N ASP A 90 13.30 -38.13 -17.82
CA ASP A 90 12.31 -37.31 -18.51
C ASP A 90 12.33 -37.54 -20.03
N ARG A 91 13.54 -37.63 -20.63
CA ARG A 91 13.70 -37.93 -22.07
C ARG A 91 13.17 -39.30 -22.43
N GLU A 92 13.54 -40.37 -21.64
CA GLU A 92 13.06 -41.73 -21.84
C GLU A 92 11.53 -41.82 -21.76
N ALA A 93 10.93 -41.18 -20.76
CA ALA A 93 9.48 -41.17 -20.59
C ALA A 93 8.78 -40.43 -21.74
N GLN A 94 9.34 -39.30 -22.23
CA GLN A 94 8.81 -38.58 -23.38
C GLN A 94 8.89 -39.41 -24.67
N ALA A 95 9.98 -40.18 -24.87
CA ALA A 95 10.12 -41.10 -25.99
C ALA A 95 9.03 -42.18 -25.95
N LEU A 96 8.79 -42.77 -24.78
CA LEU A 96 7.74 -43.77 -24.59
C LEU A 96 6.33 -43.20 -24.81
N LEU A 97 6.08 -41.93 -24.42
CA LEU A 97 4.79 -41.26 -24.65
C LEU A 97 4.53 -40.96 -26.13
N ARG A 98 5.59 -40.80 -26.96
CA ARG A 98 5.48 -40.56 -28.40
C ARG A 98 5.35 -41.82 -29.23
N LYS A 99 5.57 -43.01 -28.64
CA LYS A 99 5.49 -44.28 -29.31
C LYS A 99 4.05 -44.61 -29.74
N ARG A 100 3.81 -44.72 -31.06
CA ARG A 100 2.46 -44.93 -31.62
C ARG A 100 1.98 -46.42 -31.55
N GLY A 101 2.79 -47.35 -31.06
CA GLY A 101 2.47 -48.79 -30.97
C GLY A 101 2.09 -49.21 -29.53
N LYS A 102 1.71 -50.51 -29.38
CA LYS A 102 1.44 -51.11 -28.07
C LYS A 102 2.73 -51.10 -27.23
N LEU A 103 2.69 -50.57 -26.04
CA LEU A 103 3.80 -50.59 -25.09
C LEU A 103 3.93 -51.98 -24.46
N SER A 104 5.17 -52.48 -24.33
CA SER A 104 5.46 -53.72 -23.58
C SER A 104 5.15 -53.53 -22.08
N LYS A 105 5.06 -54.64 -21.35
CA LYS A 105 4.80 -54.63 -19.90
C LYS A 105 5.86 -53.82 -19.13
N SER A 106 7.15 -53.97 -19.52
CA SER A 106 8.26 -53.21 -18.91
C SER A 106 8.18 -51.71 -19.19
N GLU A 107 7.83 -51.29 -20.41
CA GLU A 107 7.66 -49.89 -20.80
C GLU A 107 6.49 -49.23 -20.06
N ARG A 108 5.36 -49.95 -19.89
CA ARG A 108 4.23 -49.46 -19.06
C ARG A 108 4.65 -49.25 -17.61
N GLN A 109 5.42 -50.19 -17.02
CA GLN A 109 5.91 -50.10 -15.66
C GLN A 109 6.86 -48.90 -15.47
N LYS A 110 7.74 -48.64 -16.44
CA LYS A 110 8.60 -47.45 -16.48
C LYS A 110 7.78 -46.15 -16.52
N LEU A 111 6.73 -46.08 -17.34
CA LEU A 111 5.84 -44.90 -17.38
C LEU A 111 5.06 -44.71 -16.07
N VAL A 112 4.59 -45.75 -15.42
CA VAL A 112 3.93 -45.69 -14.11
C VAL A 112 4.90 -45.17 -13.05
N SER A 113 6.09 -45.70 -12.97
CA SER A 113 7.12 -45.25 -12.02
C SER A 113 7.54 -43.78 -12.26
N TYR A 114 7.69 -43.40 -13.53
CA TYR A 114 7.95 -42.01 -13.91
C TYR A 114 6.83 -41.07 -13.48
N ARG A 115 5.55 -41.40 -13.80
CA ARG A 115 4.39 -40.59 -13.40
C ARG A 115 4.30 -40.45 -11.88
N SER A 116 4.53 -41.53 -11.13
CA SER A 116 4.51 -41.49 -9.67
C SER A 116 5.65 -40.65 -9.09
N SER A 117 6.86 -40.75 -9.64
CA SER A 117 8.00 -39.95 -9.23
C SER A 117 7.79 -38.44 -9.53
N ARG A 118 7.23 -38.12 -10.70
CA ARG A 118 6.88 -36.75 -11.10
C ARG A 118 5.81 -36.13 -10.16
N ARG A 119 4.76 -36.90 -9.82
CA ARG A 119 3.75 -36.48 -8.84
C ARG A 119 4.39 -36.21 -7.46
N ARG A 120 5.22 -37.11 -6.95
CA ARG A 120 5.92 -36.92 -5.66
C ARG A 120 6.82 -35.69 -5.68
N ARG A 121 7.57 -35.44 -6.77
CA ARG A 121 8.38 -34.20 -6.92
C ARG A 121 7.53 -32.96 -6.96
N ALA A 122 6.45 -32.93 -7.73
CA ALA A 122 5.53 -31.79 -7.80
C ALA A 122 4.90 -31.50 -6.42
N GLN A 123 4.49 -32.54 -5.70
CA GLN A 123 3.97 -32.42 -4.34
C GLN A 123 5.04 -31.92 -3.36
N ALA A 124 6.28 -32.41 -3.44
CA ALA A 124 7.36 -31.91 -2.59
C ALA A 124 7.69 -30.43 -2.84
N ILE A 125 7.73 -30.02 -4.12
CA ILE A 125 7.94 -28.61 -4.50
C ILE A 125 6.78 -27.75 -3.97
N TYR A 126 5.54 -28.18 -4.13
CA TYR A 126 4.36 -27.50 -3.63
C TYR A 126 4.40 -27.32 -2.10
N LEU A 127 4.68 -28.40 -1.37
CA LEU A 127 4.80 -28.35 0.09
C LEU A 127 5.98 -27.46 0.56
N ALA A 128 7.12 -27.52 -0.14
CA ALA A 128 8.25 -26.64 0.15
C ALA A 128 7.89 -25.18 -0.05
N ARG A 129 7.16 -24.87 -1.14
CA ARG A 129 6.66 -23.50 -1.41
C ARG A 129 5.69 -23.03 -0.32
N LEU A 130 4.76 -23.89 0.10
CA LEU A 130 3.82 -23.56 1.19
C LEU A 130 4.55 -23.30 2.52
N ARG A 131 5.56 -24.13 2.86
CA ARG A 131 6.37 -23.92 4.06
C ARG A 131 7.12 -22.59 3.99
N ALA A 132 7.71 -22.27 2.85
CA ALA A 132 8.42 -21.00 2.65
C ALA A 132 7.48 -19.79 2.79
N LEU A 133 6.26 -19.86 2.24
CA LEU A 133 5.25 -18.81 2.38
C LEU A 133 4.82 -18.64 3.84
N ARG A 134 4.54 -19.74 4.56
CA ARG A 134 4.16 -19.69 5.98
C ARG A 134 5.26 -19.08 6.86
N ALA A 135 6.51 -19.51 6.67
CA ALA A 135 7.64 -18.96 7.41
C ALA A 135 7.83 -17.46 7.15
N ARG A 136 7.56 -17.03 5.91
CA ARG A 136 7.61 -15.61 5.55
C ARG A 136 6.48 -14.82 6.22
N ASP A 137 5.24 -15.31 6.14
CA ASP A 137 4.10 -14.65 6.78
C ASP A 137 4.30 -14.54 8.30
N GLU A 138 4.88 -15.56 8.93
CA GLU A 138 5.26 -15.53 10.34
C GLU A 138 6.32 -14.46 10.62
N ALA A 139 7.36 -14.36 9.80
CA ALA A 139 8.37 -13.32 9.94
C ALA A 139 7.76 -11.91 9.81
N LEU A 140 6.86 -11.69 8.85
CA LEU A 140 6.16 -10.41 8.70
C LEU A 140 5.29 -10.07 9.92
N ARG A 141 4.57 -11.05 10.49
CA ARG A 141 3.78 -10.87 11.71
C ARG A 141 4.66 -10.49 12.90
N ASN A 142 5.80 -11.18 13.09
CA ASN A 142 6.72 -10.88 14.18
C ASN A 142 7.32 -9.47 14.06
N ILE A 143 7.65 -9.04 12.84
CA ILE A 143 8.11 -7.66 12.56
C ILE A 143 7.00 -6.67 12.91
N ALA A 144 5.78 -6.89 12.44
CA ALA A 144 4.65 -6.00 12.73
C ALA A 144 4.35 -5.93 14.23
N ALA A 145 4.31 -7.07 14.93
CA ALA A 145 4.12 -7.12 16.37
C ALA A 145 5.18 -6.31 17.14
N ASN A 146 6.45 -6.42 16.73
CA ASN A 146 7.54 -5.66 17.34
C ASN A 146 7.39 -4.13 17.10
N TYR A 147 6.91 -3.71 15.92
CA TYR A 147 6.64 -2.30 15.66
C TYR A 147 5.44 -1.80 16.45
N ILE A 148 4.33 -2.57 16.52
CA ILE A 148 3.15 -2.21 17.32
C ILE A 148 3.49 -2.02 18.81
N GLN A 149 4.39 -2.85 19.35
CA GLN A 149 4.88 -2.68 20.73
C GLN A 149 5.69 -1.40 20.95
N LYS A 150 6.30 -0.86 19.91
CA LYS A 150 7.12 0.36 19.94
C LYS A 150 6.34 1.62 19.57
N ASP A 151 5.08 1.49 19.20
CA ASP A 151 4.25 2.63 18.88
C ASP A 151 4.15 3.61 20.06
N ASN A 152 4.20 4.89 19.74
CA ASN A 152 3.90 5.93 20.71
C ASN A 152 2.38 6.15 20.79
N SER A 153 1.74 5.57 21.79
CA SER A 153 0.29 5.70 22.01
C SER A 153 -0.10 6.88 22.89
N THR A 154 0.84 7.78 23.22
CA THR A 154 0.52 9.00 23.98
C THR A 154 -0.50 9.84 23.25
N GLY A 155 -1.62 10.13 23.89
CA GLY A 155 -2.71 10.93 23.31
C GLY A 155 -3.64 10.15 22.39
N GLU A 156 -3.40 8.87 22.14
CA GLU A 156 -4.33 8.03 21.39
C GLU A 156 -5.53 7.61 22.25
N ASP A 157 -6.63 7.29 21.58
CA ASP A 157 -7.79 6.66 22.21
C ASP A 157 -7.51 5.16 22.38
N LEU A 158 -7.28 4.76 23.64
CA LEU A 158 -6.84 3.40 23.96
C LEU A 158 -7.92 2.35 23.67
N GLU A 159 -9.20 2.68 23.78
CA GLU A 159 -10.29 1.77 23.43
C GLU A 159 -10.31 1.52 21.92
N ILE A 160 -10.23 2.57 21.11
CA ILE A 160 -10.14 2.46 19.66
C ILE A 160 -8.86 1.72 19.24
N ARG A 161 -7.74 2.00 19.93
CA ARG A 161 -6.49 1.28 19.69
C ARG A 161 -6.63 -0.21 19.98
N GLN A 162 -7.23 -0.58 21.09
CA GLN A 162 -7.45 -1.98 21.44
C GLN A 162 -8.33 -2.69 20.42
N ALA A 163 -9.42 -2.05 19.97
CA ALA A 163 -10.27 -2.56 18.91
C ALA A 163 -9.48 -2.76 17.59
N ALA A 164 -8.64 -1.79 17.21
CA ALA A 164 -7.84 -1.85 15.98
C ALA A 164 -6.77 -2.96 16.04
N VAL A 165 -6.03 -3.09 17.15
CA VAL A 165 -5.04 -4.16 17.38
C VAL A 165 -5.73 -5.53 17.40
N GLY A 166 -6.86 -5.66 18.08
CA GLY A 166 -7.66 -6.89 18.15
C GLY A 166 -8.16 -7.32 16.78
N ALA A 167 -8.65 -6.37 15.98
CA ALA A 167 -9.15 -6.64 14.63
C ALA A 167 -8.07 -7.13 13.64
N LEU A 168 -6.81 -6.74 13.83
CA LEU A 168 -5.67 -7.24 13.04
C LEU A 168 -5.41 -8.75 13.28
N GLU A 169 -5.81 -9.32 14.41
CA GLU A 169 -5.61 -10.76 14.74
C GLU A 169 -4.15 -11.22 14.52
N GLY A 170 -3.19 -10.40 14.90
CA GLY A 170 -1.76 -10.69 14.71
C GLY A 170 -1.29 -10.70 13.25
N ARG A 171 -2.07 -10.18 12.31
CA ARG A 171 -1.65 -10.01 10.91
C ARG A 171 -0.60 -8.92 10.79
N SER A 172 0.24 -9.05 9.77
CA SER A 172 1.14 -7.97 9.39
C SER A 172 0.34 -6.87 8.67
N GLY A 173 0.21 -5.72 9.32
CA GLY A 173 -0.57 -4.61 8.79
C GLY A 173 -0.47 -3.36 9.65
N THR A 174 -1.20 -2.35 9.23
CA THR A 174 -1.38 -1.07 9.93
C THR A 174 -2.83 -0.63 9.87
N VAL A 175 -3.25 0.11 10.89
CA VAL A 175 -4.58 0.72 10.97
C VAL A 175 -4.43 2.19 11.35
N VAL A 176 -5.14 3.06 10.64
CA VAL A 176 -5.33 4.47 11.00
C VAL A 176 -6.80 4.72 11.24
N VAL A 177 -7.14 5.28 12.41
CA VAL A 177 -8.51 5.73 12.74
C VAL A 177 -8.47 7.20 13.07
N MET A 178 -9.30 8.01 12.37
CA MET A 178 -9.33 9.45 12.57
C MET A 178 -10.73 10.03 12.37
N ASP A 179 -10.95 11.23 12.91
CA ASP A 179 -12.14 12.03 12.68
C ASP A 179 -12.01 12.79 11.35
N PRO A 180 -12.89 12.56 10.39
CA PRO A 180 -12.83 13.27 9.11
C PRO A 180 -13.16 14.76 9.19
N SER A 181 -13.88 15.20 10.22
CA SER A 181 -14.33 16.59 10.34
C SER A 181 -13.28 17.54 10.90
N SER A 182 -12.24 16.97 11.53
CA SER A 182 -11.21 17.77 12.22
C SER A 182 -9.77 17.35 11.90
N GLY A 183 -9.57 16.16 11.36
CA GLY A 183 -8.23 15.58 11.21
C GLY A 183 -7.67 14.99 12.52
N ARG A 184 -8.45 14.97 13.60
CA ARG A 184 -8.04 14.35 14.87
C ARG A 184 -7.77 12.87 14.67
N VAL A 185 -6.55 12.45 14.99
CA VAL A 185 -6.15 11.04 14.98
C VAL A 185 -6.56 10.40 16.30
N TYR A 186 -7.37 9.34 16.23
CA TYR A 186 -7.72 8.55 17.40
C TYR A 186 -6.65 7.50 17.68
N THR A 187 -6.13 6.81 16.66
CA THR A 187 -5.04 5.85 16.80
C THR A 187 -4.33 5.57 15.50
N ILE A 188 -3.05 5.25 15.58
CA ILE A 188 -2.22 4.70 14.49
C ILE A 188 -1.54 3.43 15.00
N VAL A 189 -2.03 2.27 14.58
CA VAL A 189 -1.43 0.97 14.91
C VAL A 189 -0.36 0.62 13.88
N ASN A 190 0.82 0.24 14.32
CA ASN A 190 2.03 0.03 13.51
C ASN A 190 2.44 1.32 12.77
N GLN A 191 2.83 2.32 13.55
CA GLN A 191 3.21 3.65 13.10
C GLN A 191 4.33 3.61 12.05
N GLN A 192 5.30 2.71 12.19
CA GLN A 192 6.36 2.53 11.21
C GLN A 192 5.81 2.21 9.82
N MET A 193 4.81 1.35 9.73
CA MET A 193 4.16 1.00 8.45
C MET A 193 3.21 2.10 7.98
N ALA A 194 2.47 2.70 8.92
CA ALA A 194 1.48 3.73 8.61
C ALA A 194 2.07 5.00 8.01
N LEU A 195 3.24 5.40 8.52
CA LEU A 195 3.85 6.69 8.25
C LEU A 195 5.07 6.59 7.34
N GLY A 196 5.94 5.59 7.58
CA GLY A 196 7.26 5.50 6.96
C GLY A 196 7.37 4.51 5.79
N SER A 197 6.31 3.75 5.48
CA SER A 197 6.38 2.68 4.48
C SER A 197 5.36 2.89 3.36
N PRO A 198 5.68 3.70 2.34
CA PRO A 198 4.79 3.88 1.20
C PRO A 198 4.52 2.57 0.47
N VAL A 199 3.27 2.35 0.10
CA VAL A 199 2.82 1.20 -0.67
C VAL A 199 2.09 1.65 -1.93
N LYS A 200 2.06 0.80 -2.95
CA LYS A 200 1.22 1.03 -4.11
C LYS A 200 -0.25 1.13 -3.68
N PRO A 201 -1.00 2.19 -4.07
CA PRO A 201 -2.40 2.36 -3.68
C PRO A 201 -3.33 1.32 -4.29
N CYS A 202 -2.90 0.62 -5.33
CA CYS A 202 -3.71 -0.33 -6.07
C CYS A 202 -5.03 0.34 -6.52
N SER A 203 -6.15 -0.36 -6.39
CA SER A 203 -7.46 0.17 -6.80
C SER A 203 -8.02 1.30 -5.92
N THR A 204 -7.34 1.74 -4.86
CA THR A 204 -7.79 2.94 -4.12
C THR A 204 -7.54 4.23 -4.92
N VAL A 205 -6.59 4.23 -5.87
CA VAL A 205 -6.37 5.36 -6.81
C VAL A 205 -7.62 5.71 -7.61
N LYS A 206 -8.52 4.74 -7.83
CA LYS A 206 -9.78 4.93 -8.56
C LYS A 206 -10.70 5.99 -7.96
N MET A 207 -10.56 6.26 -6.67
CA MET A 207 -11.30 7.35 -6.04
C MET A 207 -10.82 8.72 -6.54
N ILE A 208 -9.49 8.91 -6.70
CA ILE A 208 -8.92 10.12 -7.29
C ILE A 208 -9.38 10.26 -8.74
N VAL A 209 -9.22 9.21 -9.53
CA VAL A 209 -9.58 9.20 -10.95
C VAL A 209 -11.07 9.44 -11.17
N GLY A 210 -11.93 8.85 -10.32
CA GLY A 210 -13.38 9.07 -10.38
C GLY A 210 -13.77 10.53 -10.06
N MET A 211 -13.18 11.11 -9.01
CA MET A 211 -13.39 12.51 -8.64
C MET A 211 -12.90 13.46 -9.74
N ALA A 212 -11.68 13.23 -10.25
CA ALA A 212 -11.12 14.01 -11.33
C ALA A 212 -12.00 13.94 -12.59
N ALA A 213 -12.45 12.74 -12.96
CA ALA A 213 -13.25 12.53 -14.16
C ALA A 213 -14.64 13.20 -14.08
N LEU A 214 -15.26 13.22 -12.90
CA LEU A 214 -16.50 13.95 -12.63
C LEU A 214 -16.28 15.47 -12.74
N HIS A 215 -15.27 15.98 -12.04
CA HIS A 215 -14.99 17.41 -11.99
C HIS A 215 -14.58 17.98 -13.37
N GLU A 216 -13.78 17.24 -14.12
CA GLU A 216 -13.35 17.60 -15.49
C GLU A 216 -14.41 17.29 -16.56
N ALA A 217 -15.56 16.72 -16.17
CA ALA A 217 -16.67 16.34 -17.06
C ALA A 217 -16.20 15.52 -18.29
N VAL A 218 -15.23 14.61 -18.10
CA VAL A 218 -14.71 13.78 -19.20
C VAL A 218 -15.66 12.65 -19.63
N PHE A 219 -16.76 12.49 -18.92
CA PHE A 219 -17.86 11.58 -19.29
C PHE A 219 -19.19 12.12 -18.73
N ASP A 220 -20.31 11.68 -19.31
CA ASP A 220 -21.64 11.97 -18.76
C ASP A 220 -21.93 10.98 -17.61
N PRO A 221 -22.04 11.45 -16.37
CA PRO A 221 -22.25 10.55 -15.22
C PRO A 221 -23.63 9.89 -15.18
N ASN A 222 -24.58 10.32 -16.02
CA ASN A 222 -25.91 9.72 -16.17
C ASN A 222 -25.95 8.62 -17.24
N GLN A 223 -24.87 8.42 -17.98
CA GLN A 223 -24.74 7.42 -19.03
C GLN A 223 -23.70 6.37 -18.68
N ASP A 224 -23.86 5.19 -19.26
CA ASP A 224 -22.87 4.14 -19.16
C ASP A 224 -21.66 4.45 -20.05
N VAL A 225 -20.47 4.32 -19.48
CA VAL A 225 -19.19 4.44 -20.21
C VAL A 225 -18.89 3.14 -20.93
N GLN A 226 -18.59 3.22 -22.22
CA GLN A 226 -18.17 2.08 -23.02
C GLN A 226 -16.79 1.58 -22.54
N ILE A 227 -16.73 0.34 -22.03
CA ILE A 227 -15.50 -0.27 -21.51
C ILE A 227 -14.91 -1.32 -22.45
N SER A 228 -15.69 -1.79 -23.41
CA SER A 228 -15.25 -2.69 -24.49
C SER A 228 -16.28 -2.64 -25.64
N SER A 229 -16.00 -3.30 -26.77
CA SER A 229 -16.94 -3.38 -27.90
C SER A 229 -18.30 -3.99 -27.54
N ARG A 230 -18.45 -4.65 -26.40
CA ARG A 230 -19.67 -5.39 -26.01
C ARG A 230 -20.16 -5.08 -24.59
N ALA A 231 -19.53 -4.13 -23.91
CA ALA A 231 -19.87 -3.83 -22.51
C ALA A 231 -19.73 -2.36 -22.19
N SER A 232 -20.70 -1.84 -21.48
CA SER A 232 -20.71 -0.53 -20.83
C SER A 232 -21.03 -0.66 -19.35
N MET A 233 -20.78 0.37 -18.55
CA MET A 233 -20.97 0.35 -17.12
C MET A 233 -21.05 1.79 -16.59
N ASN A 234 -21.87 2.01 -15.56
CA ASN A 234 -21.89 3.29 -14.85
C ASN A 234 -20.82 3.38 -13.75
N LEU A 235 -20.57 4.60 -13.27
CA LEU A 235 -19.57 4.87 -12.24
C LEU A 235 -19.83 4.11 -10.94
N THR A 236 -21.08 4.07 -10.48
CA THR A 236 -21.49 3.41 -9.23
C THR A 236 -21.08 1.94 -9.25
N GLU A 237 -21.45 1.22 -10.29
CA GLU A 237 -21.14 -0.20 -10.42
C GLU A 237 -19.64 -0.43 -10.63
N ALA A 238 -19.00 0.40 -11.46
CA ALA A 238 -17.57 0.33 -11.73
C ALA A 238 -16.72 0.52 -10.46
N LEU A 239 -17.08 1.47 -9.61
CA LEU A 239 -16.39 1.73 -8.35
C LEU A 239 -16.66 0.63 -7.33
N ALA A 240 -17.92 0.18 -7.20
CA ALA A 240 -18.33 -0.88 -6.28
C ALA A 240 -17.64 -2.21 -6.59
N ARG A 241 -17.58 -2.60 -7.86
CA ARG A 241 -16.93 -3.84 -8.34
C ARG A 241 -15.44 -3.66 -8.63
N SER A 242 -14.92 -2.42 -8.50
CA SER A 242 -13.52 -2.09 -8.77
C SER A 242 -13.10 -2.42 -10.21
N ASN A 243 -13.93 -2.10 -11.20
CA ASN A 243 -13.72 -2.43 -12.61
C ASN A 243 -12.50 -1.70 -13.17
N ASN A 244 -11.48 -2.44 -13.66
CA ASN A 244 -10.26 -1.85 -14.19
C ASN A 244 -10.48 -1.19 -15.57
N PRO A 245 -11.13 -1.84 -16.55
CA PRO A 245 -11.39 -1.23 -17.86
C PRO A 245 -12.07 0.14 -17.78
N PHE A 246 -13.07 0.30 -16.91
CA PHE A 246 -13.76 1.58 -16.69
C PHE A 246 -12.77 2.70 -16.33
N PHE A 247 -11.96 2.49 -15.28
CA PHE A 247 -10.99 3.48 -14.81
C PHE A 247 -9.79 3.66 -15.75
N GLN A 248 -9.49 2.68 -16.59
CA GLN A 248 -8.52 2.86 -17.68
C GLN A 248 -9.04 3.81 -18.75
N VAL A 249 -10.31 3.72 -19.11
CA VAL A 249 -10.94 4.67 -20.05
C VAL A 249 -10.91 6.07 -19.46
N LEU A 250 -11.38 6.26 -18.21
CA LEU A 250 -11.38 7.57 -17.56
C LEU A 250 -9.97 8.15 -17.45
N GLY A 251 -8.98 7.34 -17.08
CA GLY A 251 -7.60 7.80 -16.96
C GLY A 251 -7.01 8.26 -18.28
N ARG A 252 -7.27 7.56 -19.38
CA ARG A 252 -6.84 7.99 -20.73
C ARG A 252 -7.52 9.29 -21.15
N SER A 253 -8.81 9.45 -20.83
CA SER A 253 -9.56 10.68 -21.14
C SER A 253 -9.07 11.87 -20.31
N LEU A 254 -8.67 11.67 -19.07
CA LEU A 254 -8.08 12.70 -18.23
C LEU A 254 -6.67 13.11 -18.68
N GLY A 255 -5.86 12.13 -19.07
CA GLY A 255 -4.44 12.32 -19.31
C GLY A 255 -3.60 12.26 -18.02
N TYR A 256 -2.30 12.06 -18.19
CA TYR A 256 -1.35 11.89 -17.11
C TYR A 256 -1.33 13.09 -16.14
N GLU A 257 -1.19 14.30 -16.67
CA GLU A 257 -1.02 15.52 -15.88
C GLU A 257 -2.20 15.80 -14.96
N ARG A 258 -3.44 15.62 -15.45
CA ARG A 258 -4.63 15.83 -14.61
C ARG A 258 -4.71 14.79 -13.50
N VAL A 259 -4.49 13.51 -13.79
CA VAL A 259 -4.47 12.47 -12.74
C VAL A 259 -3.44 12.80 -11.68
N LEU A 260 -2.26 13.28 -12.08
CA LEU A 260 -1.19 13.67 -11.16
C LEU A 260 -1.57 14.91 -10.34
N ALA A 261 -2.11 15.95 -10.96
CA ALA A 261 -2.54 17.17 -10.29
C ALA A 261 -3.61 16.88 -9.21
N TYR A 262 -4.62 16.09 -9.54
CA TYR A 262 -5.61 15.67 -8.55
C TYR A 262 -5.01 14.81 -7.42
N ALA A 263 -4.05 13.94 -7.72
CA ALA A 263 -3.37 13.19 -6.69
C ALA A 263 -2.60 14.09 -5.72
N GLN A 264 -1.92 15.12 -6.24
CA GLN A 264 -1.23 16.15 -5.44
C GLN A 264 -2.22 16.99 -4.62
N ASP A 265 -3.35 17.37 -5.20
CA ASP A 265 -4.39 18.12 -4.50
C ASP A 265 -4.97 17.33 -3.33
N PHE A 266 -5.15 16.03 -3.48
CA PHE A 266 -5.53 15.14 -2.40
C PHE A 266 -4.39 14.79 -1.42
N GLY A 267 -3.20 15.39 -1.58
CA GLY A 267 -2.08 15.32 -0.64
C GLY A 267 -1.11 14.17 -0.87
N PHE A 268 -1.17 13.48 -2.01
CA PHE A 268 -0.18 12.46 -2.35
C PHE A 268 1.14 13.10 -2.82
N GLY A 269 2.26 12.43 -2.58
CA GLY A 269 3.59 12.93 -2.94
C GLY A 269 4.17 13.97 -1.98
N ALA A 270 3.46 14.30 -0.89
CA ALA A 270 3.91 15.21 0.15
C ALA A 270 3.55 14.70 1.55
N PRO A 271 4.32 15.01 2.60
CA PRO A 271 3.95 14.68 3.97
C PRO A 271 2.59 15.28 4.34
N THR A 272 1.79 14.56 5.13
CA THR A 272 0.53 15.10 5.64
C THR A 272 0.76 16.20 6.67
N GLY A 273 1.89 16.13 7.37
CA GLY A 273 2.25 17.00 8.49
C GLY A 273 1.79 16.46 9.84
N VAL A 274 1.49 15.16 9.91
CA VAL A 274 1.09 14.52 11.16
C VAL A 274 2.16 14.71 12.24
N ASN A 275 1.72 14.96 13.48
CA ASN A 275 2.63 15.19 14.62
C ASN A 275 3.28 13.89 15.18
N TYR A 276 3.70 13.00 14.27
CA TYR A 276 4.50 11.81 14.56
C TYR A 276 5.81 11.85 13.76
N PRO A 277 6.91 11.33 14.30
CA PRO A 277 8.17 11.28 13.57
C PRO A 277 8.15 10.20 12.47
N GLY A 278 9.01 10.38 11.45
CA GLY A 278 9.26 9.35 10.44
C GLY A 278 8.22 9.28 9.33
N GLU A 279 7.44 10.34 9.11
CA GLU A 279 6.51 10.43 8.00
C GLU A 279 7.26 10.50 6.66
N SER A 280 6.86 9.64 5.71
CA SER A 280 7.32 9.66 4.32
C SER A 280 6.36 10.48 3.46
N SER A 281 6.91 11.23 2.52
CA SER A 281 6.13 11.92 1.48
C SER A 281 5.41 10.97 0.52
N GLY A 282 5.76 9.68 0.53
CA GLY A 282 5.40 8.81 -0.57
C GLY A 282 6.12 9.22 -1.87
N TYR A 283 5.59 8.79 -3.00
CA TYR A 283 6.07 9.20 -4.32
C TYR A 283 4.95 9.14 -5.35
N LEU A 284 5.12 9.91 -6.41
CA LEU A 284 4.21 10.02 -7.54
C LEU A 284 4.85 9.38 -8.77
N PRO A 285 4.06 8.90 -9.74
CA PRO A 285 4.61 8.39 -11.00
C PRO A 285 5.36 9.49 -11.75
N GLU A 286 6.39 9.11 -12.50
CA GLU A 286 7.08 9.98 -13.45
C GLU A 286 6.41 9.87 -14.83
N GLU A 287 6.50 10.93 -15.62
CA GLU A 287 5.92 10.97 -16.95
C GLU A 287 6.61 9.94 -17.85
N GLY A 288 5.81 9.19 -18.61
CA GLY A 288 6.32 8.16 -19.54
C GLY A 288 6.63 6.81 -18.90
N ASP A 289 6.72 6.70 -17.57
CA ASP A 289 7.01 5.44 -16.90
C ASP A 289 5.87 4.43 -16.99
N GLN A 290 4.62 4.91 -17.05
CA GLN A 290 3.42 4.08 -16.97
C GLN A 290 2.39 4.49 -18.03
N GLU A 291 1.65 3.52 -18.56
CA GLU A 291 0.47 3.80 -19.37
C GLU A 291 -0.62 4.40 -18.47
N THR A 292 -1.14 5.58 -18.84
CA THR A 292 -2.02 6.40 -17.98
C THR A 292 -3.27 5.64 -17.54
N GLY A 293 -3.89 4.86 -18.42
CA GLY A 293 -5.05 4.06 -18.04
C GLY A 293 -4.72 2.98 -17.02
N HIS A 294 -3.57 2.31 -17.18
CA HIS A 294 -3.13 1.29 -16.22
C HIS A 294 -2.77 1.93 -14.87
N MET A 295 -2.03 3.04 -14.89
CA MET A 295 -1.75 3.88 -13.72
C MET A 295 -3.04 4.26 -12.98
N SER A 296 -4.06 4.71 -13.70
CA SER A 296 -5.36 5.16 -13.17
C SER A 296 -6.22 4.04 -12.57
N SER A 297 -5.98 2.79 -12.94
CA SER A 297 -6.75 1.64 -12.46
C SER A 297 -6.02 0.79 -11.43
N HIS A 298 -4.69 0.73 -11.48
CA HIS A 298 -3.84 -0.11 -10.64
C HIS A 298 -2.92 0.67 -9.69
N GLY A 299 -2.77 2.00 -9.88
CA GLY A 299 -1.90 2.84 -9.07
C GLY A 299 -0.40 2.62 -9.33
N ASP A 300 -0.03 2.24 -10.57
CA ASP A 300 1.37 2.05 -10.92
C ASP A 300 2.12 3.37 -10.83
N GLY A 301 3.37 3.33 -10.37
CA GLY A 301 4.20 4.51 -10.14
C GLY A 301 3.87 5.30 -8.87
N PHE A 302 2.73 5.06 -8.21
CA PHE A 302 2.40 5.70 -6.94
C PHE A 302 2.95 4.91 -5.75
N GLY A 303 3.42 5.63 -4.74
CA GLY A 303 3.64 5.12 -3.39
C GLY A 303 2.97 6.00 -2.36
N VAL A 304 2.02 5.46 -1.60
CA VAL A 304 1.23 6.20 -0.62
C VAL A 304 1.32 5.57 0.75
N THR A 305 1.31 6.39 1.79
CA THR A 305 1.28 5.93 3.18
C THR A 305 -0.17 5.72 3.65
N ALA A 306 -0.36 4.95 4.72
CA ALA A 306 -1.70 4.75 5.27
C ALA A 306 -2.30 6.05 5.81
N ILE A 307 -1.48 6.94 6.36
CA ILE A 307 -1.95 8.24 6.85
C ILE A 307 -2.37 9.16 5.70
N GLN A 308 -1.67 9.14 4.55
CA GLN A 308 -2.09 9.87 3.36
C GLN A 308 -3.43 9.36 2.84
N LEU A 309 -3.64 8.02 2.78
CA LEU A 309 -4.92 7.44 2.39
C LEU A 309 -6.04 7.81 3.37
N ALA A 310 -5.77 7.88 4.67
CA ALA A 310 -6.74 8.27 5.68
C ALA A 310 -7.14 9.75 5.53
N ALA A 311 -6.16 10.65 5.37
CA ALA A 311 -6.38 12.08 5.14
C ALA A 311 -7.16 12.34 3.84
N PHE A 312 -6.80 11.66 2.75
CA PHE A 312 -7.52 11.69 1.48
C PHE A 312 -8.99 11.25 1.64
N THR A 313 -9.20 10.12 2.32
CA THR A 313 -10.55 9.60 2.56
C THR A 313 -11.37 10.53 3.45
N SER A 314 -10.73 11.18 4.42
CA SER A 314 -11.35 12.21 5.26
C SER A 314 -11.83 13.41 4.43
N ALA A 315 -11.04 13.85 3.45
CA ALA A 315 -11.43 14.93 2.57
C ALA A 315 -12.66 14.60 1.72
N ILE A 316 -12.78 13.35 1.23
CA ILE A 316 -14.00 12.89 0.55
C ILE A 316 -15.18 12.85 1.53
N ALA A 317 -14.97 12.34 2.73
CA ALA A 317 -16.01 12.21 3.73
C ALA A 317 -16.62 13.56 4.15
N ASN A 318 -15.80 14.59 4.29
CA ASN A 318 -16.20 15.91 4.79
C ASN A 318 -16.53 16.95 3.70
N GLY A 319 -16.47 16.57 2.41
CA GLY A 319 -16.80 17.47 1.29
C GLY A 319 -15.65 18.38 0.85
N GLY A 320 -14.40 17.95 0.99
CA GLY A 320 -13.24 18.59 0.37
C GLY A 320 -12.26 19.27 1.31
N SER A 321 -12.44 19.17 2.63
CA SER A 321 -11.47 19.75 3.58
C SER A 321 -10.36 18.75 3.87
N LEU A 322 -9.16 19.01 3.36
CA LEU A 322 -7.97 18.22 3.68
C LEU A 322 -7.34 18.80 4.95
N TYR A 323 -7.57 18.16 6.08
CA TYR A 323 -6.96 18.53 7.36
C TYR A 323 -5.60 17.85 7.55
N VAL A 324 -4.73 18.51 8.29
CA VAL A 324 -3.50 17.90 8.83
C VAL A 324 -3.90 16.88 9.89
N PRO A 325 -3.53 15.60 9.75
CA PRO A 325 -3.78 14.63 10.80
C PRO A 325 -3.02 15.01 12.08
N HIS A 326 -3.71 15.03 13.21
CA HIS A 326 -3.10 15.42 14.49
C HIS A 326 -3.61 14.56 15.65
N ALA A 327 -2.70 13.97 16.42
CA ALA A 327 -3.03 13.29 17.67
C ALA A 327 -2.80 14.26 18.83
N PRO A 328 -3.83 14.58 19.64
CA PRO A 328 -3.66 15.44 20.81
C PRO A 328 -2.70 14.76 21.82
N ARG A 329 -1.69 15.49 22.28
CA ARG A 329 -0.64 14.96 23.17
C ARG A 329 -0.79 15.40 24.62
N THR A 330 -1.54 16.48 24.85
CA THR A 330 -1.75 17.07 26.17
C THR A 330 -3.23 17.08 26.53
N PRO A 331 -3.60 17.11 27.84
CA PRO A 331 -5.00 17.26 28.27
C PRO A 331 -5.68 18.48 27.66
N GLY A 332 -4.94 19.60 27.49
CA GLY A 332 -5.44 20.81 26.86
C GLY A 332 -5.82 20.60 25.41
N GLU A 333 -4.96 19.92 24.63
CA GLU A 333 -5.27 19.56 23.23
C GLU A 333 -6.44 18.58 23.11
N HIS A 334 -6.64 17.71 24.11
CA HIS A 334 -7.80 16.81 24.13
C HIS A 334 -9.11 17.59 24.33
N THR A 335 -9.10 18.60 25.19
CA THR A 335 -10.28 19.42 25.52
C THR A 335 -10.56 20.45 24.42
N ASN A 336 -9.52 21.11 23.93
CA ASN A 336 -9.60 22.20 22.95
C ASN A 336 -8.84 21.78 21.68
N PHE A 337 -9.37 20.78 20.97
CA PHE A 337 -8.79 20.34 19.71
C PHE A 337 -9.09 21.33 18.59
N GLU A 338 -8.07 21.93 18.03
CA GLU A 338 -8.19 22.86 16.91
C GLU A 338 -7.80 22.15 15.60
N PRO A 339 -8.74 22.05 14.63
CA PRO A 339 -8.45 21.49 13.31
C PRO A 339 -7.49 22.39 12.52
N ILE A 340 -6.46 21.80 11.94
CA ILE A 340 -5.52 22.49 11.05
C ILE A 340 -5.89 22.18 9.60
N LEU A 341 -6.51 23.12 8.92
CA LEU A 341 -6.84 22.98 7.50
C LEU A 341 -5.59 23.13 6.65
N LYS A 342 -5.21 22.06 5.93
CA LYS A 342 -4.09 22.07 4.99
C LYS A 342 -4.49 22.67 3.65
N ARG A 343 -5.67 22.28 3.13
CA ARG A 343 -6.16 22.68 1.81
C ARG A 343 -7.67 22.47 1.68
N ARG A 344 -8.31 23.29 0.87
CA ARG A 344 -9.65 23.02 0.32
C ARG A 344 -9.51 22.39 -1.06
N ILE A 345 -10.13 21.23 -1.23
CA ILE A 345 -10.21 20.53 -2.51
C ILE A 345 -11.52 20.91 -3.15
N VAL A 346 -11.48 21.33 -4.41
CA VAL A 346 -12.70 21.64 -5.16
C VAL A 346 -13.46 20.35 -5.40
N MET A 347 -14.66 20.26 -4.83
CA MET A 347 -15.53 19.09 -4.91
C MET A 347 -16.97 19.57 -4.82
N THR A 348 -17.75 19.37 -5.87
CA THR A 348 -19.18 19.70 -5.82
C THR A 348 -19.92 18.70 -4.95
N PRO A 349 -21.01 19.08 -4.29
CA PRO A 349 -21.85 18.14 -3.55
C PRO A 349 -22.37 17.00 -4.45
N GLU A 350 -22.64 17.29 -5.71
CA GLU A 350 -23.12 16.32 -6.70
C GLU A 350 -22.04 15.29 -7.04
N ASP A 351 -20.81 15.72 -7.38
CA ASP A 351 -19.70 14.80 -7.66
C ASP A 351 -19.41 13.90 -6.46
N ARG A 352 -19.43 14.49 -5.26
CA ARG A 352 -19.31 13.73 -4.04
C ARG A 352 -20.38 12.66 -3.90
N LEU A 353 -21.66 12.97 -4.10
CA LEU A 353 -22.77 12.02 -4.01
C LEU A 353 -22.63 10.88 -5.03
N ARG A 354 -22.21 11.19 -6.27
CA ARG A 354 -21.95 10.19 -7.31
C ARG A 354 -20.83 9.22 -6.90
N MET A 355 -19.75 9.74 -6.33
CA MET A 355 -18.67 8.90 -5.78
C MET A 355 -19.14 8.06 -4.60
N LEU A 356 -19.91 8.66 -3.68
CA LEU A 356 -20.45 7.96 -2.51
C LEU A 356 -21.32 6.77 -2.88
N SER A 357 -22.15 6.89 -3.92
CA SER A 357 -22.98 5.77 -4.41
C SER A 357 -22.14 4.53 -4.74
N GLY A 358 -21.01 4.70 -5.40
CA GLY A 358 -20.09 3.60 -5.70
C GLY A 358 -19.30 3.09 -4.48
N MET A 359 -18.91 3.99 -3.56
CA MET A 359 -18.22 3.60 -2.32
C MET A 359 -19.14 2.85 -1.35
N ILE A 360 -20.40 3.24 -1.24
CA ILE A 360 -21.44 2.52 -0.50
C ILE A 360 -21.73 1.17 -1.19
N GLY A 361 -21.86 1.19 -2.52
CA GLY A 361 -22.04 -0.02 -3.33
C GLY A 361 -20.93 -1.04 -3.11
N ALA A 362 -19.69 -0.60 -2.88
CA ALA A 362 -18.57 -1.51 -2.59
C ALA A 362 -18.83 -2.34 -1.31
N VAL A 363 -19.45 -1.74 -0.31
CA VAL A 363 -19.81 -2.41 0.96
C VAL A 363 -21.10 -3.24 0.82
N ASN A 364 -22.12 -2.72 0.15
CA ASN A 364 -23.43 -3.39 0.08
C ASN A 364 -23.42 -4.62 -0.84
N PHE A 365 -22.83 -4.51 -2.03
CA PHE A 365 -22.85 -5.59 -3.03
C PHE A 365 -21.50 -5.85 -3.73
N GLY A 366 -20.50 -4.98 -3.49
CA GLY A 366 -19.21 -4.99 -4.18
C GLY A 366 -18.10 -5.77 -3.46
N THR A 367 -16.90 -5.20 -3.52
CA THR A 367 -15.65 -5.84 -3.08
C THR A 367 -15.41 -5.78 -1.58
N ALA A 368 -16.17 -4.94 -0.83
CA ALA A 368 -15.96 -4.65 0.59
C ALA A 368 -17.12 -5.14 1.50
N LYS A 369 -17.88 -6.15 1.09
CA LYS A 369 -19.06 -6.65 1.85
C LYS A 369 -18.77 -6.97 3.31
N LEU A 370 -17.53 -7.36 3.65
CA LEU A 370 -17.16 -7.68 5.03
C LEU A 370 -16.95 -6.44 5.92
N ALA A 371 -17.02 -5.23 5.34
CA ALA A 371 -17.01 -3.98 6.10
C ALA A 371 -18.42 -3.48 6.45
N TYR A 372 -19.47 -4.24 6.14
CA TYR A 372 -20.83 -3.89 6.50
C TYR A 372 -20.97 -3.69 8.01
N ASN A 373 -21.60 -2.59 8.40
CA ASN A 373 -21.87 -2.24 9.80
C ASN A 373 -23.36 -1.84 9.94
N PRO A 374 -24.12 -2.54 10.79
CA PRO A 374 -25.54 -2.24 10.98
C PRO A 374 -25.80 -0.91 11.72
N PHE A 375 -24.81 -0.39 12.44
CA PHE A 375 -24.95 0.83 13.24
C PHE A 375 -24.69 2.12 12.46
N GLY A 376 -24.11 2.03 11.27
CA GLY A 376 -23.84 3.20 10.43
C GLY A 376 -23.39 2.78 9.04
N GLN A 377 -23.92 3.43 8.01
CA GLN A 377 -23.57 3.14 6.63
C GLN A 377 -22.08 3.43 6.37
N VAL A 378 -21.37 2.42 5.88
CA VAL A 378 -19.96 2.51 5.53
C VAL A 378 -19.80 2.77 4.04
N ALA A 379 -19.01 3.76 3.68
CA ALA A 379 -18.55 4.00 2.33
C ALA A 379 -17.03 3.79 2.25
N GLY A 380 -16.55 3.07 1.23
CA GLY A 380 -15.11 2.81 1.14
C GLY A 380 -14.67 2.17 -0.17
N LYS A 381 -13.36 1.99 -0.27
CA LYS A 381 -12.72 1.40 -1.45
C LYS A 381 -11.64 0.40 -1.07
N THR A 382 -11.73 -0.78 -1.67
CA THR A 382 -10.69 -1.81 -1.55
C THR A 382 -9.58 -1.61 -2.56
N GLY A 383 -8.36 -1.98 -2.16
CA GLY A 383 -7.21 -2.19 -3.03
C GLY A 383 -6.64 -3.59 -2.84
N THR A 384 -6.24 -4.23 -3.91
CA THR A 384 -5.51 -5.50 -3.87
C THR A 384 -4.37 -5.42 -4.87
N CYS A 385 -3.14 -5.52 -4.38
CA CYS A 385 -1.98 -5.68 -5.23
C CYS A 385 -1.42 -7.09 -5.10
N THR A 386 -1.12 -7.70 -6.23
CA THR A 386 -0.39 -8.97 -6.30
C THR A 386 1.04 -8.66 -6.75
N GLY A 387 1.96 -8.57 -5.81
CA GLY A 387 3.39 -8.45 -6.10
C GLY A 387 4.03 -9.81 -6.37
N SER A 388 5.29 -9.79 -6.80
CA SER A 388 6.07 -11.02 -7.04
C SER A 388 6.32 -11.83 -5.76
N ARG A 389 6.27 -11.20 -4.59
CA ARG A 389 6.60 -11.81 -3.30
C ARG A 389 5.47 -11.76 -2.29
N ASP A 390 4.85 -10.59 -2.06
CA ASP A 390 3.77 -10.38 -1.12
C ASP A 390 2.56 -9.78 -1.81
N LYS A 391 1.40 -10.08 -1.25
CA LYS A 391 0.15 -9.41 -1.61
C LYS A 391 -0.11 -8.29 -0.62
N LEU A 392 -0.72 -7.22 -1.10
CA LEU A 392 -1.22 -6.13 -0.28
C LEU A 392 -2.73 -6.13 -0.32
N GLY A 393 -3.34 -6.01 0.85
CA GLY A 393 -4.76 -5.74 1.02
C GLY A 393 -4.92 -4.33 1.58
N LEU A 394 -5.67 -3.47 0.91
CA LEU A 394 -5.98 -2.12 1.33
C LEU A 394 -7.49 -1.95 1.43
N PHE A 395 -7.92 -1.24 2.43
CA PHE A 395 -9.27 -0.72 2.53
C PHE A 395 -9.23 0.62 3.25
N THR A 396 -9.80 1.63 2.63
CA THR A 396 -9.99 2.94 3.24
C THR A 396 -11.46 3.31 3.14
N SER A 397 -12.02 3.81 4.23
CA SER A 397 -13.46 3.95 4.39
C SER A 397 -13.82 4.96 5.46
N PHE A 398 -15.07 5.36 5.48
CA PHE A 398 -15.64 6.17 6.55
C PHE A 398 -17.08 5.75 6.88
N SER A 399 -17.54 6.13 8.07
CA SER A 399 -18.89 5.91 8.61
C SER A 399 -19.22 7.07 9.57
N SER A 400 -20.48 7.55 9.69
CA SER A 400 -21.62 7.36 8.82
C SER A 400 -21.56 8.29 7.62
N VAL A 401 -22.22 7.92 6.52
CA VAL A 401 -22.16 8.73 5.27
C VAL A 401 -22.78 10.11 5.43
N ASP A 402 -23.92 10.20 6.13
CA ASP A 402 -24.64 11.47 6.32
C ASP A 402 -23.97 12.40 7.35
N ASN A 403 -23.32 11.81 8.36
CA ASN A 403 -22.58 12.55 9.38
C ASN A 403 -21.30 11.78 9.70
N PRO A 404 -20.26 11.93 8.87
CA PRO A 404 -19.03 11.15 9.02
C PRO A 404 -18.33 11.44 10.36
N LYS A 405 -18.12 10.38 11.16
CA LYS A 405 -17.46 10.44 12.47
C LYS A 405 -16.14 9.70 12.52
N LEU A 406 -15.99 8.72 11.63
CA LEU A 406 -14.85 7.81 11.65
C LEU A 406 -14.35 7.56 10.24
N VAL A 407 -13.07 7.75 10.03
CA VAL A 407 -12.32 7.17 8.91
C VAL A 407 -11.51 6.01 9.45
N VAL A 408 -11.57 4.87 8.77
CA VAL A 408 -10.76 3.69 9.06
C VAL A 408 -10.01 3.29 7.80
N THR A 409 -8.69 3.35 7.87
CA THR A 409 -7.78 2.89 6.81
C THR A 409 -6.98 1.70 7.30
N VAL A 410 -7.03 0.61 6.55
CA VAL A 410 -6.34 -0.65 6.85
C VAL A 410 -5.46 -1.04 5.67
N ILE A 411 -4.19 -1.33 5.95
CA ILE A 411 -3.27 -1.93 4.98
C ILE A 411 -2.70 -3.21 5.60
N THR A 412 -2.78 -4.33 4.88
CA THR A 412 -2.20 -5.61 5.29
C THR A 412 -1.23 -6.13 4.25
N THR A 413 -0.23 -6.90 4.70
CA THR A 413 0.76 -7.56 3.81
C THR A 413 0.95 -9.01 4.19
N GLY A 414 1.09 -9.88 3.17
CA GLY A 414 1.31 -11.31 3.35
C GLY A 414 0.93 -12.12 2.13
N SER A 415 1.10 -13.43 2.18
CA SER A 415 0.90 -14.32 1.03
C SER A 415 -0.57 -14.46 0.62
N THR A 416 -1.51 -14.22 1.53
CA THR A 416 -2.97 -14.40 1.33
C THR A 416 -3.75 -13.10 1.47
N GLU A 417 -3.07 -11.96 1.67
CA GLU A 417 -3.74 -10.68 1.90
C GLU A 417 -4.40 -10.12 0.63
N ALA A 418 -5.50 -9.43 0.84
CA ALA A 418 -6.32 -8.80 -0.20
C ALA A 418 -7.23 -7.71 0.39
N GLY A 419 -7.75 -6.83 -0.44
CA GLY A 419 -8.65 -5.74 -0.02
C GLY A 419 -9.89 -6.23 0.74
N ARG A 420 -10.43 -7.41 0.38
CA ARG A 420 -11.53 -8.03 1.13
C ARG A 420 -11.16 -8.31 2.60
N ARG A 421 -9.91 -8.71 2.87
CA ARG A 421 -9.42 -8.96 4.23
C ARG A 421 -9.24 -7.66 5.00
N ALA A 422 -8.70 -6.63 4.34
CA ALA A 422 -8.61 -5.30 4.94
C ALA A 422 -10.00 -4.71 5.26
N ALA A 423 -10.99 -4.95 4.39
CA ALA A 423 -12.39 -4.58 4.63
C ALA A 423 -13.00 -5.32 5.82
N GLU A 424 -12.69 -6.62 6.00
CA GLU A 424 -13.13 -7.40 7.18
C GLU A 424 -12.57 -6.81 8.48
N ILE A 425 -11.29 -6.45 8.51
CA ILE A 425 -10.65 -5.82 9.67
C ILE A 425 -11.35 -4.49 10.00
N ALA A 426 -11.59 -3.64 9.00
CA ALA A 426 -12.30 -2.38 9.19
C ALA A 426 -13.73 -2.58 9.71
N GLY A 427 -14.45 -3.58 9.18
CA GLY A 427 -15.79 -3.96 9.66
C GLY A 427 -15.81 -4.34 11.13
N ARG A 428 -14.82 -5.11 11.59
CA ARG A 428 -14.66 -5.46 13.01
C ARG A 428 -14.37 -4.23 13.88
N ILE A 429 -13.53 -3.31 13.40
CA ILE A 429 -13.26 -2.05 14.11
C ILE A 429 -14.55 -1.25 14.21
N TYR A 430 -15.28 -1.03 13.11
CA TYR A 430 -16.57 -0.33 13.15
C TYR A 430 -17.54 -0.99 14.13
N SER A 431 -17.70 -2.30 14.08
CA SER A 431 -18.59 -3.03 14.98
C SER A 431 -18.23 -2.84 16.46
N ALA A 432 -16.95 -2.81 16.79
CA ALA A 432 -16.47 -2.64 18.17
C ALA A 432 -16.69 -1.23 18.71
N ILE A 433 -16.48 -0.19 17.86
CA ILE A 433 -16.50 1.20 18.33
C ILE A 433 -17.80 1.96 17.98
N SER A 434 -18.65 1.42 17.09
CA SER A 434 -19.89 2.06 16.66
C SER A 434 -20.81 2.48 17.80
N PRO A 435 -21.02 1.68 18.86
CA PRO A 435 -21.88 2.09 19.96
C PRO A 435 -21.51 3.44 20.55
N ARG A 436 -20.21 3.78 20.60
CA ARG A 436 -19.71 5.05 21.12
C ARG A 436 -20.05 6.25 20.23
N PHE A 437 -20.12 6.06 18.91
CA PHE A 437 -20.30 7.16 17.96
C PHE A 437 -21.71 7.29 17.42
N PHE A 438 -22.51 6.22 17.45
CA PHE A 438 -23.80 6.15 16.76
C PHE A 438 -24.99 5.79 17.67
N ASN A 439 -24.75 5.50 18.97
CA ASN A 439 -25.80 5.08 19.92
C ASN A 439 -26.70 6.22 20.43
N ASN A 440 -26.73 7.37 19.79
CA ASN A 440 -27.58 8.46 20.22
C ASN A 440 -28.91 8.59 19.43
N ARG A 441 -29.53 7.47 19.03
CA ARG A 441 -30.99 7.40 18.72
C ARG A 441 -31.34 5.97 18.33
N GLY A 442 -32.37 5.41 19.00
CA GLY A 442 -32.96 4.12 18.60
C GLY A 442 -33.42 4.17 17.16
N VAL A 443 -32.58 3.66 16.28
CA VAL A 443 -32.97 3.28 14.94
C VAL A 443 -33.11 1.78 15.00
N ALA A 444 -34.37 1.32 14.98
CA ALA A 444 -34.69 -0.07 14.74
C ALA A 444 -33.93 -0.52 13.47
N PRO A 445 -33.42 -1.77 13.41
CA PRO A 445 -32.77 -2.28 12.21
C PRO A 445 -33.74 -2.12 11.04
N ALA A 446 -33.30 -1.43 10.00
CA ALA A 446 -34.02 -1.37 8.74
C ALA A 446 -34.11 -2.80 8.20
N THR A 447 -35.23 -3.45 8.42
CA THR A 447 -35.63 -4.67 7.70
C THR A 447 -35.79 -4.25 6.25
N ALA A 448 -34.76 -4.50 5.44
CA ALA A 448 -34.86 -4.38 3.99
C ALA A 448 -35.78 -5.49 3.47
N SER A 449 -37.08 -5.22 3.44
CA SER A 449 -38.05 -5.95 2.61
C SER A 449 -37.77 -5.55 1.16
N VAL A 450 -36.98 -6.35 0.47
CA VAL A 450 -36.91 -6.33 -0.99
C VAL A 450 -38.15 -7.03 -1.48
N GLU A 451 -39.20 -6.27 -1.76
CA GLU A 451 -40.27 -6.75 -2.62
C GLU A 451 -39.74 -6.94 -4.04
N ILE A 452 -39.56 -8.19 -4.39
CA ILE A 452 -39.32 -8.60 -5.77
C ILE A 452 -40.68 -8.54 -6.48
N ASN A 453 -40.97 -7.42 -7.14
CA ASN A 453 -42.02 -7.40 -8.14
C ASN A 453 -41.57 -8.23 -9.34
N ARG A 454 -42.13 -9.42 -9.44
CA ARG A 454 -42.20 -10.20 -10.70
C ARG A 454 -43.36 -9.65 -11.51
N GLN A 455 -43.06 -8.99 -12.59
CA GLN A 455 -43.87 -8.93 -13.80
C GLN A 455 -42.98 -9.14 -15.01
#